data_359388daf253ff2247bf83bcfaeb5d26
#
_entry.id   359388daf253ff2247bf83bcfaeb5d26
#
_cell.length_a   1.000
_cell.length_b   1.000
_cell.length_c   1.000
_cell.angle_alpha   90.00
_cell.angle_beta   90.00
_cell.angle_gamma   90.00
#
_symmetry.space_group_name_H-M   'P 1'
#
loop_
_entity.id
_entity.type
_entity.pdbx_description
1 polymer ?
#
loop_
_entity_poly.entity_id
_entity_poly.type
_entity_poly.pdbx_seq_one_letter_code
_entity_poly.pdbx_strand_id
1 'polypeptide(L)'
;GGAGKTTVALKIGNMLKKAGYNPHFVSKGYGGLEKNNTLVNDWHSPKSVGDEPLLLSEIAPTWIGLDRNKSFELAREKGANCIVMDDGFQNPTLQKDFSIVVVNGEQGFGNKRVIPSGPLRESISRGLSRTNLVITIGDISESVKNKIPKYIPMIGASFKIKEDNLMLKGQKVTAFAGSAY
;
A
#
# COMPACT_ATOMS: atom_id res chain seq x y z
N GLY A 1 -5.18 -7.98 -4.82
CA GLY A 1 -4.44 -8.01 -3.55
C GLY A 1 -3.04 -8.55 -3.76
N GLY A 2 -2.19 -8.51 -2.70
CA GLY A 2 -0.91 -9.23 -2.73
C GLY A 2 0.26 -8.58 -3.48
N ALA A 3 0.07 -7.45 -4.14
CA ALA A 3 1.16 -6.81 -4.90
C ALA A 3 2.22 -6.09 -4.05
N GLY A 4 2.08 -6.09 -2.71
CA GLY A 4 3.04 -5.43 -1.80
C GLY A 4 2.77 -3.93 -1.57
N LYS A 5 1.58 -3.41 -1.86
CA LYS A 5 1.25 -1.98 -1.70
C LYS A 5 1.49 -1.47 -0.28
N THR A 6 0.98 -2.18 0.72
CA THR A 6 1.10 -1.80 2.13
C THR A 6 2.56 -1.80 2.59
N THR A 7 3.36 -2.79 2.16
CA THR A 7 4.81 -2.83 2.44
C THR A 7 5.56 -1.65 1.81
N VAL A 8 5.18 -1.26 0.59
CA VAL A 8 5.73 -0.06 -0.06
C VAL A 8 5.31 1.20 0.70
N ALA A 9 4.04 1.31 1.11
CA ALA A 9 3.55 2.44 1.91
C ALA A 9 4.32 2.57 3.24
N LEU A 10 4.54 1.46 3.96
CA LEU A 10 5.37 1.41 5.17
C LEU A 10 6.79 1.95 4.92
N LYS A 11 7.42 1.48 3.82
CA LYS A 11 8.76 1.94 3.46
C LYS A 11 8.80 3.43 3.17
N ILE A 12 7.82 3.94 2.42
CA ILE A 12 7.71 5.37 2.09
C ILE A 12 7.49 6.19 3.35
N GLY A 13 6.58 5.78 4.24
CA GLY A 13 6.36 6.46 5.51
C GLY A 13 7.63 6.56 6.36
N ASN A 14 8.40 5.48 6.45
CA ASN A 14 9.70 5.48 7.12
C ASN A 14 10.72 6.42 6.46
N MET A 15 10.77 6.46 5.14
CA MET A 15 11.68 7.37 4.42
C MET A 15 11.30 8.83 4.66
N LEU A 16 10.01 9.16 4.62
CA LEU A 16 9.52 10.50 4.90
C LEU A 16 9.84 10.94 6.33
N LYS A 17 9.63 10.08 7.34
CA LYS A 17 10.05 10.36 8.73
C LYS A 17 11.55 10.66 8.84
N LYS A 18 12.38 9.83 8.20
CA LYS A 18 13.84 10.03 8.19
C LYS A 18 14.25 11.32 7.48
N ALA A 19 13.46 11.80 6.52
CA ALA A 19 13.66 13.06 5.83
C ALA A 19 13.09 14.28 6.59
N GLY A 20 12.57 14.10 7.81
CA GLY A 20 12.07 15.17 8.67
C GLY A 20 10.61 15.56 8.43
N TYR A 21 9.88 14.82 7.62
CA TYR A 21 8.44 15.01 7.48
C TYR A 21 7.66 14.38 8.64
N ASN A 22 6.44 14.84 8.85
CA ASN A 22 5.46 14.22 9.74
C ASN A 22 4.36 13.52 8.91
N PRO A 23 4.66 12.31 8.35
CA PRO A 23 3.72 11.59 7.52
C PRO A 23 2.61 10.99 8.36
N HIS A 24 1.36 11.08 7.89
CA HIS A 24 0.26 10.25 8.36
C HIS A 24 -0.22 9.33 7.24
N PHE A 25 -0.69 8.14 7.61
CA PHE A 25 -1.33 7.24 6.67
C PHE A 25 -2.85 7.45 6.65
N VAL A 26 -3.44 7.28 5.47
CA VAL A 26 -4.88 7.23 5.28
C VAL A 26 -5.23 5.94 4.55
N SER A 27 -6.00 5.07 5.17
CA SER A 27 -6.44 3.79 4.63
C SER A 27 -7.96 3.64 4.73
N LYS A 28 -8.53 2.67 4.02
CA LYS A 28 -9.96 2.36 4.10
C LYS A 28 -10.32 1.51 5.33
N GLY A 29 -9.36 0.85 5.95
CA GLY A 29 -9.63 -0.14 6.99
C GLY A 29 -10.34 -1.37 6.41
N TYR A 30 -9.83 -1.89 5.28
CA TYR A 30 -10.42 -3.06 4.65
C TYR A 30 -10.43 -4.26 5.61
N GLY A 31 -11.56 -4.97 5.67
CA GLY A 31 -11.76 -6.10 6.59
C GLY A 31 -12.17 -5.69 8.01
N GLY A 32 -11.98 -4.42 8.42
CA GLY A 32 -12.38 -3.92 9.72
C GLY A 32 -13.89 -3.62 9.83
N LEU A 33 -14.40 -3.67 11.06
CA LEU A 33 -15.78 -3.35 11.39
C LEU A 33 -15.99 -1.85 11.61
N GLU A 34 -14.92 -1.11 11.98
CA GLU A 34 -14.99 0.34 12.20
C GLU A 34 -15.26 1.08 10.89
N LYS A 35 -16.30 1.91 10.89
CA LYS A 35 -16.73 2.70 9.72
C LYS A 35 -16.54 4.20 9.89
N ASN A 36 -16.36 4.64 11.12
CA ASN A 36 -16.09 6.04 11.43
C ASN A 36 -14.65 6.41 11.06
N ASN A 37 -14.41 7.70 10.84
CA ASN A 37 -13.06 8.19 10.64
C ASN A 37 -12.31 8.17 11.99
N THR A 38 -11.43 7.20 12.13
CA THR A 38 -10.81 6.84 13.40
C THR A 38 -9.28 6.82 13.28
N LEU A 39 -8.59 7.35 14.29
CA LEU A 39 -7.16 7.16 14.47
C LEU A 39 -6.93 5.74 15.01
N VAL A 40 -6.08 4.99 14.33
CA VAL A 40 -5.69 3.64 14.77
C VAL A 40 -4.77 3.76 16.00
N ASN A 41 -5.06 2.97 17.03
CA ASN A 41 -4.33 2.94 18.29
C ASN A 41 -4.07 1.49 18.73
N ASP A 42 -3.19 1.30 19.72
CA ASP A 42 -2.71 -0.01 20.18
C ASP A 42 -3.80 -0.93 20.73
N TRP A 43 -4.93 -0.37 21.22
CA TRP A 43 -6.06 -1.16 21.70
C TRP A 43 -6.99 -1.68 20.60
N HIS A 44 -6.80 -1.23 19.35
CA HIS A 44 -7.59 -1.76 18.25
C HIS A 44 -7.13 -3.17 17.86
N SER A 45 -8.09 -4.00 17.48
CA SER A 45 -7.84 -5.34 16.96
C SER A 45 -7.89 -5.37 15.42
N PRO A 46 -7.28 -6.37 14.76
CA PRO A 46 -7.44 -6.58 13.31
C PRO A 46 -8.91 -6.67 12.89
N LYS A 47 -9.77 -7.22 13.75
CA LYS A 47 -11.22 -7.31 13.51
C LYS A 47 -11.90 -5.95 13.51
N SER A 48 -11.40 -4.99 14.29
CA SER A 48 -11.99 -3.64 14.36
C SER A 48 -11.55 -2.75 13.22
N VAL A 49 -10.25 -2.68 12.92
CA VAL A 49 -9.68 -1.69 11.98
C VAL A 49 -9.04 -2.30 10.74
N GLY A 50 -8.88 -3.62 10.68
CA GLY A 50 -8.12 -4.32 9.66
C GLY A 50 -6.65 -4.51 10.08
N ASP A 51 -5.98 -5.49 9.50
CA ASP A 51 -4.57 -5.81 9.78
C ASP A 51 -3.59 -4.81 9.15
N GLU A 52 -3.83 -4.40 7.90
CA GLU A 52 -2.98 -3.43 7.21
C GLU A 52 -2.87 -2.08 7.95
N PRO A 53 -3.95 -1.45 8.44
CA PRO A 53 -3.87 -0.22 9.23
C PRO A 53 -3.09 -0.36 10.54
N LEU A 54 -3.14 -1.51 11.20
CA LEU A 54 -2.33 -1.76 12.40
C LEU A 54 -0.84 -1.76 12.07
N LEU A 55 -0.44 -2.43 10.99
CA LEU A 55 0.96 -2.40 10.55
C LEU A 55 1.42 -0.99 10.19
N LEU A 56 0.57 -0.20 9.54
CA LEU A 56 0.88 1.19 9.20
C LEU A 56 1.05 2.04 10.46
N SER A 57 0.23 1.82 11.50
CA SER A 57 0.27 2.58 12.75
C SER A 57 1.54 2.39 13.56
N GLU A 58 2.26 1.27 13.37
CA GLU A 58 3.59 1.06 13.95
C GLU A 58 4.64 2.09 13.46
N ILE A 59 4.42 2.66 12.28
CA ILE A 59 5.35 3.58 11.64
C ILE A 59 4.95 5.04 11.87
N ALA A 60 3.67 5.37 11.67
CA ALA A 60 3.16 6.73 11.76
C ALA A 60 1.65 6.73 12.06
N PRO A 61 1.09 7.85 12.56
CA PRO A 61 -0.34 7.94 12.81
C PRO A 61 -1.14 7.54 11.59
N THR A 62 -2.08 6.62 11.77
CA THR A 62 -2.85 5.98 10.70
C THR A 62 -4.33 6.22 10.91
N TRP A 63 -4.99 6.78 9.92
CA TRP A 63 -6.40 7.10 9.90
C TRP A 63 -7.15 6.13 8.99
N ILE A 64 -8.25 5.61 9.48
CA ILE A 64 -9.15 4.78 8.69
C ILE A 64 -10.52 5.44 8.59
N GLY A 65 -11.30 5.07 7.59
CA GLY A 65 -12.68 5.51 7.44
C GLY A 65 -13.16 5.46 6.00
N LEU A 66 -14.47 5.52 5.84
CA LEU A 66 -15.10 5.53 4.52
C LEU A 66 -14.90 6.87 3.79
N ASP A 67 -14.95 7.96 4.54
CA ASP A 67 -14.69 9.30 4.02
C ASP A 67 -13.20 9.66 4.12
N ARG A 68 -12.51 9.58 2.99
CA ARG A 68 -11.07 9.89 2.91
C ARG A 68 -10.78 11.38 3.10
N ASN A 69 -11.71 12.27 2.71
CA ASN A 69 -11.54 13.71 2.92
C ASN A 69 -11.53 14.01 4.42
N LYS A 70 -12.47 13.42 5.16
CA LYS A 70 -12.52 13.59 6.61
C LYS A 70 -11.28 13.04 7.30
N SER A 71 -10.80 11.84 6.89
CA SER A 71 -9.54 11.29 7.40
C SER A 71 -8.34 12.20 7.11
N PHE A 72 -8.30 12.80 5.92
CA PHE A 72 -7.26 13.77 5.54
C PHE A 72 -7.29 15.02 6.42
N GLU A 73 -8.47 15.59 6.64
CA GLU A 73 -8.64 16.79 7.49
C GLU A 73 -8.18 16.50 8.92
N LEU A 74 -8.64 15.40 9.51
CA LEU A 74 -8.23 14.98 10.85
C LEU A 74 -6.72 14.75 10.96
N ALA A 75 -6.10 14.15 9.95
CA ALA A 75 -4.65 13.99 9.91
C ALA A 75 -3.93 15.35 9.89
N ARG A 76 -4.41 16.28 9.08
CA ARG A 76 -3.86 17.64 8.99
C ARG A 76 -4.01 18.40 10.31
N GLU A 77 -5.17 18.35 10.96
CA GLU A 77 -5.43 18.92 12.27
C GLU A 77 -4.48 18.37 13.35
N LYS A 78 -4.05 17.11 13.20
CA LYS A 78 -3.05 16.46 14.07
C LYS A 78 -1.61 16.68 13.63
N GLY A 79 -1.37 17.65 12.74
CA GLY A 79 -0.04 18.12 12.37
C GLY A 79 0.62 17.35 11.22
N ALA A 80 -0.10 16.51 10.48
CA ALA A 80 0.46 15.89 9.28
C ALA A 80 0.86 16.95 8.25
N ASN A 81 2.09 16.87 7.76
CA ASN A 81 2.57 17.68 6.64
C ASN A 81 2.78 16.88 5.36
N CYS A 82 2.56 15.58 5.43
CA CYS A 82 2.58 14.65 4.31
C CYS A 82 1.57 13.52 4.56
N ILE A 83 0.79 13.15 3.55
CA ILE A 83 -0.19 12.06 3.65
C ILE A 83 0.20 10.95 2.69
N VAL A 84 0.29 9.74 3.20
CA VAL A 84 0.47 8.51 2.41
C VAL A 84 -0.84 7.74 2.38
N MET A 85 -1.47 7.67 1.21
CA MET A 85 -2.70 6.90 1.04
C MET A 85 -2.38 5.46 0.68
N ASP A 86 -2.67 4.51 1.56
CA ASP A 86 -2.62 3.09 1.20
C ASP A 86 -3.92 2.68 0.49
N ASP A 87 -3.75 2.01 -0.65
CA ASP A 87 -4.83 1.63 -1.59
C ASP A 87 -5.74 2.80 -1.99
N GLY A 88 -5.13 3.98 -2.16
CA GLY A 88 -5.83 5.23 -2.48
C GLY A 88 -5.92 5.58 -3.97
N PHE A 89 -5.29 4.81 -4.87
CA PHE A 89 -5.07 5.19 -6.26
C PHE A 89 -6.36 5.48 -7.03
N GLN A 90 -7.43 4.69 -6.85
CA GLN A 90 -8.72 4.89 -7.49
C GLN A 90 -9.65 5.86 -6.74
N ASN A 91 -9.26 6.37 -5.58
CA ASN A 91 -10.11 7.33 -4.87
C ASN A 91 -10.15 8.67 -5.61
N PRO A 92 -11.33 9.18 -6.02
CA PRO A 92 -11.42 10.43 -6.79
C PRO A 92 -11.55 11.67 -5.92
N THR A 93 -11.80 11.53 -4.62
CA THR A 93 -12.19 12.64 -3.75
C THR A 93 -11.01 13.48 -3.26
N LEU A 94 -9.81 12.88 -3.19
CA LEU A 94 -8.58 13.57 -2.84
C LEU A 94 -7.67 13.71 -4.05
N GLN A 95 -7.22 14.93 -4.33
CA GLN A 95 -6.16 15.16 -5.30
C GLN A 95 -4.85 14.59 -4.75
N LYS A 96 -4.10 13.92 -5.61
CA LYS A 96 -2.81 13.34 -5.27
C LYS A 96 -1.71 14.09 -5.99
N ASP A 97 -0.73 14.57 -5.26
CA ASP A 97 0.45 15.23 -5.83
C ASP A 97 1.38 14.22 -6.49
N PHE A 98 1.42 12.98 -5.95
CA PHE A 98 2.27 11.92 -6.45
C PHE A 98 1.58 10.56 -6.34
N SER A 99 1.52 9.83 -7.44
CA SER A 99 0.85 8.52 -7.52
C SER A 99 1.84 7.42 -7.87
N ILE A 100 1.86 6.38 -7.05
CA ILE A 100 2.74 5.21 -7.20
C ILE A 100 1.88 3.99 -7.52
N VAL A 101 2.25 3.26 -8.57
CA VAL A 101 1.68 1.95 -8.87
C VAL A 101 2.68 0.88 -8.49
N VAL A 102 2.24 -0.10 -7.72
CA VAL A 102 3.04 -1.27 -7.34
C VAL A 102 2.64 -2.44 -8.21
N VAL A 103 3.61 -3.07 -8.87
CA VAL A 103 3.42 -4.22 -9.75
C VAL A 103 4.22 -5.39 -9.17
N ASN A 104 3.54 -6.49 -8.89
CA ASN A 104 4.22 -7.76 -8.59
C ASN A 104 4.83 -8.30 -9.88
N GLY A 105 6.13 -8.61 -9.87
CA GLY A 105 6.87 -9.01 -11.06
C GLY A 105 6.38 -10.32 -11.67
N GLU A 106 6.02 -11.29 -10.84
CA GLU A 106 5.53 -12.60 -11.29
C GLU A 106 4.15 -12.51 -11.95
N GLN A 107 3.24 -11.71 -11.36
CA GLN A 107 1.86 -11.60 -11.82
C GLN A 107 1.66 -10.52 -12.88
N GLY A 108 2.48 -9.48 -12.84
CA GLY A 108 2.33 -8.33 -13.71
C GLY A 108 0.93 -7.72 -13.63
N PHE A 109 0.30 -7.61 -14.78
CA PHE A 109 -1.09 -7.11 -14.90
C PHE A 109 -2.12 -8.24 -15.06
N GLY A 110 -1.75 -9.49 -14.73
CA GLY A 110 -2.61 -10.67 -14.89
C GLY A 110 -3.07 -10.84 -16.34
N ASN A 111 -4.34 -11.19 -16.54
CA ASN A 111 -4.93 -11.33 -17.87
C ASN A 111 -5.26 -9.98 -18.56
N LYS A 112 -4.87 -8.86 -17.96
CA LYS A 112 -5.06 -7.47 -18.47
C LYS A 112 -6.53 -7.02 -18.58
N ARG A 113 -7.46 -7.77 -18.00
CA ARG A 113 -8.87 -7.45 -17.99
C ARG A 113 -9.30 -6.80 -16.69
N VAL A 114 -10.33 -5.98 -16.77
CA VAL A 114 -10.95 -5.32 -15.62
C VAL A 114 -11.97 -6.25 -14.97
N ILE A 115 -12.18 -6.10 -13.67
CA ILE A 115 -13.23 -6.79 -12.90
C ILE A 115 -14.58 -6.68 -13.63
N PRO A 116 -15.36 -7.76 -13.75
CA PRO A 116 -15.17 -9.10 -13.15
C PRO A 116 -14.32 -10.07 -13.99
N SER A 117 -13.93 -9.70 -15.21
CA SER A 117 -13.26 -10.60 -16.16
C SER A 117 -11.75 -10.75 -15.90
N GLY A 118 -11.18 -9.98 -14.98
CA GLY A 118 -9.78 -10.02 -14.60
C GLY A 118 -9.49 -9.26 -13.30
N PRO A 119 -8.21 -9.17 -12.89
CA PRO A 119 -7.85 -8.64 -11.59
C PRO A 119 -7.78 -7.10 -11.52
N LEU A 120 -7.86 -6.41 -12.64
CA LEU A 120 -7.65 -4.97 -12.68
C LEU A 120 -8.92 -4.21 -12.27
N ARG A 121 -8.75 -3.11 -11.52
CA ARG A 121 -9.86 -2.19 -11.16
C ARG A 121 -10.19 -1.20 -12.28
N GLU A 122 -9.25 -1.01 -13.22
CA GLU A 122 -9.37 -0.13 -14.39
C GLU A 122 -8.39 -0.57 -15.48
N SER A 123 -8.50 -0.01 -16.68
CA SER A 123 -7.58 -0.32 -17.78
C SER A 123 -6.15 0.14 -17.46
N ILE A 124 -5.15 -0.60 -17.96
CA ILE A 124 -3.74 -0.29 -17.75
C ILE A 124 -3.42 1.14 -18.22
N SER A 125 -3.89 1.52 -19.41
CA SER A 125 -3.64 2.84 -19.97
C SER A 125 -4.20 3.96 -19.09
N ARG A 126 -5.44 3.81 -18.60
CA ARG A 126 -6.07 4.79 -17.70
C ARG A 126 -5.35 4.89 -16.36
N GLY A 127 -4.91 3.77 -15.79
CA GLY A 127 -4.13 3.78 -14.56
C GLY A 127 -2.77 4.46 -14.78
N LEU A 128 -2.03 4.04 -15.80
CA LEU A 128 -0.70 4.58 -16.06
C LEU A 128 -0.70 6.06 -16.47
N SER A 129 -1.77 6.59 -17.09
CA SER A 129 -1.83 8.01 -17.48
C SER A 129 -1.77 8.99 -16.30
N ARG A 130 -2.02 8.56 -15.08
CA ARG A 130 -1.92 9.36 -13.85
C ARG A 130 -0.92 8.81 -12.84
N THR A 131 0.00 7.97 -13.31
CA THR A 131 1.07 7.37 -12.51
C THR A 131 2.35 8.17 -12.66
N ASN A 132 2.96 8.55 -11.53
CA ASN A 132 4.24 9.24 -11.50
C ASN A 132 5.42 8.29 -11.36
N LEU A 133 5.21 7.12 -10.74
CA LEU A 133 6.25 6.12 -10.49
C LEU A 133 5.66 4.71 -10.50
N VAL A 134 6.35 3.77 -11.11
CA VAL A 134 6.05 2.34 -10.95
C VAL A 134 7.12 1.70 -10.08
N ILE A 135 6.69 0.99 -9.03
CA ILE A 135 7.57 0.13 -8.24
C ILE A 135 7.26 -1.32 -8.58
N THR A 136 8.28 -2.07 -9.00
CA THR A 136 8.14 -3.50 -9.29
C THR A 136 8.72 -4.32 -8.15
N ILE A 137 7.99 -5.31 -7.68
CA ILE A 137 8.44 -6.23 -6.62
C ILE A 137 8.86 -7.54 -7.29
N GLY A 138 10.16 -7.86 -7.18
CA GLY A 138 10.76 -8.99 -7.88
C GLY A 138 11.02 -8.72 -9.37
N ASP A 139 11.43 -9.76 -10.09
CA ASP A 139 11.78 -9.65 -11.50
C ASP A 139 10.54 -9.46 -12.37
N ILE A 140 10.62 -8.52 -13.28
CA ILE A 140 9.53 -8.15 -14.18
C ILE A 140 9.81 -8.62 -15.61
N SER A 141 8.85 -9.28 -16.23
CA SER A 141 8.98 -9.73 -17.63
C SER A 141 8.97 -8.54 -18.61
N GLU A 142 9.64 -8.72 -19.74
CA GLU A 142 9.64 -7.72 -20.81
C GLU A 142 8.23 -7.39 -21.33
N SER A 143 7.33 -8.37 -21.32
CA SER A 143 5.94 -8.15 -21.74
C SER A 143 5.17 -7.19 -20.81
N VAL A 144 5.56 -7.10 -19.55
CA VAL A 144 5.01 -6.17 -18.56
C VAL A 144 5.71 -4.81 -18.70
N LYS A 145 7.03 -4.78 -18.80
CA LYS A 145 7.82 -3.55 -19.03
C LYS A 145 7.31 -2.78 -20.23
N ASN A 146 7.09 -3.47 -21.35
CA ASN A 146 6.61 -2.87 -22.61
C ASN A 146 5.20 -2.27 -22.52
N LYS A 147 4.44 -2.53 -21.44
CA LYS A 147 3.14 -1.87 -21.16
C LYS A 147 3.29 -0.57 -20.40
N ILE A 148 4.44 -0.36 -19.76
CA ILE A 148 4.70 0.85 -18.98
C ILE A 148 5.34 1.88 -19.91
N PRO A 149 4.73 3.05 -20.09
CA PRO A 149 5.30 4.11 -20.93
C PRO A 149 6.69 4.50 -20.46
N LYS A 150 7.63 4.70 -21.39
CA LYS A 150 9.04 5.01 -21.10
C LYS A 150 9.24 6.31 -20.29
N TYR A 151 8.27 7.21 -20.32
CA TYR A 151 8.33 8.45 -19.54
C TYR A 151 7.98 8.26 -18.06
N ILE A 152 7.45 7.09 -17.66
CA ILE A 152 7.19 6.78 -16.26
C ILE A 152 8.41 6.08 -15.68
N PRO A 153 9.09 6.67 -14.69
CA PRO A 153 10.22 6.01 -14.04
C PRO A 153 9.78 4.71 -13.36
N MET A 154 10.68 3.72 -13.39
CA MET A 154 10.49 2.44 -12.71
C MET A 154 11.61 2.20 -11.71
N ILE A 155 11.26 1.66 -10.54
CA ILE A 155 12.21 1.23 -9.51
C ILE A 155 11.91 -0.24 -9.17
N GLY A 156 12.93 -1.08 -9.28
CA GLY A 156 12.88 -2.46 -8.79
C GLY A 156 13.05 -2.51 -7.28
N ALA A 157 12.28 -3.34 -6.61
CA ALA A 157 12.36 -3.62 -5.19
C ALA A 157 12.26 -5.12 -4.92
N SER A 158 12.80 -5.56 -3.81
CA SER A 158 12.67 -6.93 -3.33
C SER A 158 12.32 -6.95 -1.84
N PHE A 159 11.62 -7.99 -1.42
CA PHE A 159 11.42 -8.23 -0.01
C PHE A 159 12.69 -8.80 0.59
N LYS A 160 13.10 -8.25 1.75
CA LYS A 160 14.14 -8.85 2.59
C LYS A 160 13.50 -9.31 3.89
N ILE A 161 13.78 -10.54 4.28
CA ILE A 161 13.40 -11.05 5.60
C ILE A 161 14.26 -10.30 6.63
N LYS A 162 13.64 -9.78 7.69
CA LYS A 162 14.40 -9.27 8.84
C LYS A 162 15.04 -10.48 9.54
N GLU A 163 16.35 -10.51 9.59
CA GLU A 163 17.12 -11.62 10.17
C GLU A 163 16.98 -11.74 11.70
N ASP A 164 16.38 -10.74 12.35
CA ASP A 164 16.42 -10.54 13.80
C ASP A 164 15.71 -11.62 14.65
N ASN A 165 15.04 -12.62 14.04
CA ASN A 165 14.25 -13.61 14.79
C ASN A 165 14.41 -15.06 14.32
N LEU A 166 15.42 -15.41 13.55
CA LEU A 166 15.57 -16.79 13.06
C LEU A 166 16.36 -17.70 14.00
N MET A 167 16.00 -17.77 15.27
CA MET A 167 16.32 -18.93 16.13
C MET A 167 15.56 -20.22 15.69
N LEU A 168 15.00 -20.21 14.48
CA LEU A 168 14.18 -21.30 13.95
C LEU A 168 15.01 -22.31 13.12
N LYS A 169 16.31 -22.08 12.92
CA LYS A 169 17.17 -22.97 12.14
C LYS A 169 17.19 -24.35 12.78
N GLY A 170 16.71 -25.37 12.05
CA GLY A 170 16.67 -26.75 12.50
C GLY A 170 15.42 -27.11 13.35
N GLN A 171 14.50 -26.19 13.57
CA GLN A 171 13.25 -26.48 14.28
C GLN A 171 12.11 -26.82 13.29
N LYS A 172 11.23 -27.73 13.69
CA LYS A 172 9.95 -27.94 13.00
C LYS A 172 9.02 -26.79 13.36
N VAL A 173 8.60 -26.03 12.35
CA VAL A 173 7.68 -24.89 12.54
C VAL A 173 6.49 -25.02 11.61
N THR A 174 5.34 -24.53 12.04
CA THR A 174 4.17 -24.35 11.18
C THR A 174 4.12 -22.88 10.75
N ALA A 175 4.22 -22.67 9.44
CA ALA A 175 4.06 -21.33 8.88
C ALA A 175 2.63 -21.14 8.37
N PHE A 176 2.05 -19.99 8.65
CA PHE A 176 0.76 -19.58 8.08
C PHE A 176 0.82 -18.09 7.72
N ALA A 177 0.10 -17.70 6.70
CA ALA A 177 0.00 -16.32 6.27
C ALA A 177 -1.43 -16.00 5.81
N GLY A 178 -1.90 -14.82 6.16
CA GLY A 178 -3.18 -14.28 5.67
C GLY A 178 -3.07 -13.60 4.30
N SER A 179 -2.00 -13.90 3.54
CA SER A 179 -1.80 -13.34 2.20
C SER A 179 -2.55 -14.13 1.13
N ALA A 180 -2.84 -13.50 0.00
CA ALA A 180 -3.57 -14.10 -1.12
C ALA A 180 -2.77 -15.15 -1.93
N TYR A 181 -1.60 -15.59 -1.45
CA TYR A 181 -0.70 -16.59 -2.08
C TYR A 181 -0.09 -17.45 -1.01
#